data_8411f37bd1ed25dc57075211796eedc5
#
_entry.id   8411f37bd1ed25dc57075211796eedc5
#
_cell.length_a   1.000
_cell.length_b   1.000
_cell.length_c   1.000
_cell.angle_alpha   90.00
_cell.angle_beta   90.00
_cell.angle_gamma   90.00
#
_symmetry.space_group_name_H-M   'P 1'
#
loop_
_entity.id
_entity.type
_entity.pdbx_description
1 polymer ?
#
loop_
_entity_poly.entity_id
_entity_poly.type
_entity_poly.pdbx_seq_one_letter_code
_entity_poly.pdbx_strand_id
1 'polypeptide(L)'
;MKIIVDADACPKDVLTICIKLGHQYRVQVWTVASFNHNIESDHHIIVGGDSQEADLKMINLAKKGDIAVTQDWGLAAMLLGKNVRSLNPSGKEYRPEKIDFMLEEREARAKHRRSGGRTKGPKKRTDEDNKKFTEILDLIIREELSNPPDLA
;
A
#
# COMPACT_ATOMS: atom_id res chain seq x y z
N MET A 1 15.90 -0.54 3.87
CA MET A 1 14.53 -0.88 3.36
C MET A 1 13.53 -0.85 4.49
N LYS A 2 12.36 -0.33 4.24
CA LYS A 2 11.23 -0.39 5.17
C LYS A 2 9.94 -0.63 4.39
N ILE A 3 8.93 -1.13 5.09
CA ILE A 3 7.56 -1.25 4.57
C ILE A 3 6.79 -0.08 5.14
N ILE A 4 6.16 0.73 4.28
CA ILE A 4 5.36 1.88 4.70
C ILE A 4 3.90 1.57 4.41
N VAL A 5 3.06 1.61 5.45
CA VAL A 5 1.64 1.25 5.35
C VAL A 5 0.76 2.49 5.52
N ASP A 6 -0.10 2.72 4.55
CA ASP A 6 -1.18 3.69 4.64
C ASP A 6 -2.27 3.09 5.55
N ALA A 7 -2.26 3.49 6.82
CA ALA A 7 -3.00 2.78 7.86
C ALA A 7 -4.48 3.15 7.96
N ASP A 8 -4.89 4.30 7.42
CA ASP A 8 -6.28 4.75 7.55
C ASP A 8 -7.29 3.82 6.88
N ALA A 9 -6.90 3.18 5.77
CA ALA A 9 -7.76 2.28 5.03
C ALA A 9 -7.23 0.84 5.00
N CYS A 10 -6.32 0.50 5.91
CA CYS A 10 -5.68 -0.80 5.92
C CYS A 10 -6.44 -1.80 6.77
N PRO A 11 -6.86 -2.95 6.21
CA PRO A 11 -7.43 -4.01 7.02
C PRO A 11 -6.44 -4.49 8.10
N LYS A 12 -6.96 -4.85 9.28
CA LYS A 12 -6.13 -5.34 10.39
C LYS A 12 -5.27 -6.53 9.99
N ASP A 13 -5.83 -7.45 9.21
CA ASP A 13 -5.12 -8.65 8.77
C ASP A 13 -3.91 -8.29 7.92
N VAL A 14 -4.04 -7.29 7.06
CA VAL A 14 -2.94 -6.81 6.22
C VAL A 14 -1.82 -6.24 7.07
N LEU A 15 -2.16 -5.44 8.07
CA LEU A 15 -1.18 -4.87 8.97
C LEU A 15 -0.44 -5.97 9.75
N THR A 16 -1.18 -6.95 10.25
CA THR A 16 -0.61 -8.10 10.96
C THR A 16 0.37 -8.86 10.07
N ILE A 17 0.02 -9.09 8.81
CA ILE A 17 0.89 -9.75 7.84
C ILE A 17 2.15 -8.94 7.59
N CYS A 18 2.03 -7.63 7.41
CA CYS A 18 3.17 -6.74 7.22
C CYS A 18 4.15 -6.83 8.40
N ILE A 19 3.64 -6.78 9.62
CA ILE A 19 4.46 -6.86 10.83
C ILE A 19 5.16 -8.21 10.92
N LYS A 20 4.42 -9.29 10.66
CA LYS A 20 4.98 -10.65 10.70
C LYS A 20 6.10 -10.83 9.69
N LEU A 21 5.89 -10.41 8.45
CA LEU A 21 6.92 -10.51 7.41
C LEU A 21 8.08 -9.56 7.68
N GLY A 22 7.82 -8.38 8.22
CA GLY A 22 8.84 -7.45 8.64
C GLY A 22 9.77 -8.07 9.68
N HIS A 23 9.22 -8.74 10.69
CA HIS A 23 10.00 -9.47 11.68
C HIS A 23 10.81 -10.60 11.03
N GLN A 24 10.18 -11.36 10.14
CA GLN A 24 10.84 -12.50 9.48
C GLN A 24 12.07 -12.06 8.69
N TYR A 25 11.99 -10.95 7.98
CA TYR A 25 13.06 -10.46 7.10
C TYR A 25 13.90 -9.34 7.74
N ARG A 26 13.63 -8.97 8.98
CA ARG A 26 14.28 -7.86 9.68
C ARG A 26 14.15 -6.54 8.93
N VAL A 27 12.94 -6.30 8.42
CA VAL A 27 12.55 -5.06 7.74
C VAL A 27 11.60 -4.31 8.64
N GLN A 28 11.87 -3.04 8.88
CA GLN A 28 10.99 -2.20 9.71
C GLN A 28 9.67 -1.94 9.01
N VAL A 29 8.61 -1.87 9.80
CA VAL A 29 7.27 -1.51 9.32
C VAL A 29 6.91 -0.14 9.91
N TRP A 30 6.66 0.81 9.03
CA TRP A 30 6.25 2.15 9.38
C TRP A 30 4.79 2.33 8.98
N THR A 31 3.97 2.87 9.86
CA THR A 31 2.56 3.14 9.59
C THR A 31 2.32 4.63 9.63
N VAL A 32 1.51 5.12 8.69
CA VAL A 32 1.11 6.53 8.62
C VAL A 32 -0.41 6.60 8.64
N ALA A 33 -0.96 7.42 9.51
CA ALA A 33 -2.39 7.56 9.69
C ALA A 33 -2.77 9.02 9.95
N SER A 34 -3.99 9.40 9.60
CA SER A 34 -4.52 10.74 9.89
C SER A 34 -5.14 10.83 11.28
N PHE A 35 -5.32 9.69 11.96
CA PHE A 35 -5.77 9.63 13.36
C PHE A 35 -5.22 8.36 14.03
N ASN A 36 -5.26 8.35 15.37
CA ASN A 36 -4.67 7.27 16.14
C ASN A 36 -5.56 6.02 16.12
N HIS A 37 -5.04 4.93 15.54
CA HIS A 37 -5.69 3.62 15.48
C HIS A 37 -5.14 2.65 16.54
N ASN A 38 -4.33 3.10 17.48
CA ASN A 38 -3.63 2.26 18.45
C ASN A 38 -2.84 1.13 17.80
N ILE A 39 -2.09 1.48 16.75
CA ILE A 39 -1.30 0.51 15.98
C ILE A 39 0.08 0.34 16.62
N GLU A 40 0.49 -0.92 16.80
CA GLU A 40 1.83 -1.28 17.21
C GLU A 40 2.65 -1.66 15.99
N SER A 41 3.53 -0.77 15.56
CA SER A 41 4.48 -0.99 14.48
C SER A 41 5.84 -0.45 14.94
N ASP A 42 6.88 -0.62 14.12
CA ASP A 42 8.21 -0.09 14.47
C ASP A 42 8.16 1.43 14.62
N HIS A 43 7.43 2.09 13.71
CA HIS A 43 7.17 3.53 13.80
C HIS A 43 5.75 3.80 13.35
N HIS A 44 4.95 4.39 14.25
CA HIS A 44 3.58 4.80 13.93
C HIS A 44 3.51 6.33 13.91
N ILE A 45 3.22 6.88 12.74
CA ILE A 45 3.20 8.32 12.53
C ILE A 45 1.76 8.78 12.36
N ILE A 46 1.35 9.71 13.20
CA ILE A 46 0.03 10.35 13.12
C ILE A 46 0.23 11.74 12.54
N VAL A 47 -0.46 12.03 11.44
CA VAL A 47 -0.45 13.36 10.81
C VAL A 47 -1.76 14.08 11.11
N GLY A 48 -1.94 15.31 10.62
CA GLY A 48 -3.20 16.04 10.78
C GLY A 48 -4.38 15.34 10.13
N GLY A 49 -5.61 15.77 10.42
CA GLY A 49 -6.84 15.12 9.98
C GLY A 49 -7.15 15.18 8.49
N ASP A 50 -6.22 15.61 7.66
CA ASP A 50 -6.38 15.69 6.21
C ASP A 50 -5.69 14.51 5.56
N SER A 51 -6.43 13.77 4.70
CA SER A 51 -5.88 12.61 3.99
C SER A 51 -4.68 12.98 3.11
N GLN A 52 -4.62 14.20 2.60
CA GLN A 52 -3.49 14.66 1.80
C GLN A 52 -2.21 14.76 2.63
N GLU A 53 -2.30 15.05 3.91
CA GLU A 53 -1.13 15.09 4.78
C GLU A 53 -0.52 13.70 4.96
N ALA A 54 -1.36 12.67 5.08
CA ALA A 54 -0.90 11.29 5.15
C ALA A 54 -0.18 10.88 3.86
N ASP A 55 -0.75 11.20 2.70
CA ASP A 55 -0.15 10.91 1.40
C ASP A 55 1.21 11.60 1.25
N LEU A 56 1.29 12.88 1.57
CA LEU A 56 2.53 13.64 1.51
C LEU A 56 3.59 13.05 2.45
N LYS A 57 3.17 12.64 3.64
CA LYS A 57 4.10 12.02 4.59
C LYS A 57 4.66 10.72 4.05
N MET A 58 3.82 9.88 3.45
CA MET A 58 4.27 8.64 2.84
C MET A 58 5.25 8.89 1.70
N ILE A 59 4.97 9.84 0.83
CA ILE A 59 5.85 10.21 -0.27
C ILE A 59 7.21 10.69 0.25
N ASN A 60 7.18 11.53 1.28
CA ASN A 60 8.42 12.10 1.85
C ASN A 60 9.25 11.05 2.59
N LEU A 61 8.61 10.09 3.24
CA LEU A 61 9.31 9.02 3.95
C LEU A 61 9.88 7.97 3.01
N ALA A 62 9.22 7.73 1.88
CA ALA A 62 9.57 6.63 0.98
C ALA A 62 10.88 6.92 0.25
N LYS A 63 11.75 5.91 0.23
CA LYS A 63 13.02 5.96 -0.48
C LYS A 63 13.09 4.79 -1.45
N LYS A 64 13.90 4.94 -2.51
CA LYS A 64 14.14 3.88 -3.47
C LYS A 64 14.45 2.56 -2.74
N GLY A 65 13.75 1.50 -3.12
CA GLY A 65 13.90 0.19 -2.49
C GLY A 65 12.95 -0.08 -1.35
N ASP A 66 12.19 0.92 -0.90
CA ASP A 66 11.12 0.72 0.08
C ASP A 66 9.90 0.11 -0.59
N ILE A 67 9.01 -0.44 0.24
CA ILE A 67 7.75 -1.06 -0.21
C ILE A 67 6.61 -0.32 0.45
N ALA A 68 5.58 0.03 -0.31
CA ALA A 68 4.41 0.73 0.23
C ALA A 68 3.15 -0.12 0.09
N VAL A 69 2.24 -0.01 1.06
CA VAL A 69 0.94 -0.66 1.03
C VAL A 69 -0.13 0.41 1.10
N THR A 70 -0.93 0.53 0.06
CA THR A 70 -2.00 1.54 -0.02
C THR A 70 -3.10 1.09 -0.96
N GLN A 71 -4.32 1.55 -0.72
CA GLN A 71 -5.43 1.38 -1.65
C GLN A 71 -5.55 2.55 -2.64
N ASP A 72 -4.77 3.61 -2.42
CA ASP A 72 -4.81 4.81 -3.25
C ASP A 72 -3.85 4.66 -4.42
N TRP A 73 -4.39 4.40 -5.62
CA TRP A 73 -3.57 4.24 -6.82
C TRP A 73 -2.86 5.53 -7.22
N GLY A 74 -3.43 6.71 -6.90
CA GLY A 74 -2.75 7.99 -7.16
C GLY A 74 -1.47 8.11 -6.35
N LEU A 75 -1.55 7.78 -5.06
CA LEU A 75 -0.37 7.73 -4.20
C LEU A 75 0.62 6.68 -4.70
N ALA A 76 0.12 5.51 -5.08
CA ALA A 76 0.98 4.45 -5.63
C ALA A 76 1.71 4.89 -6.90
N ALA A 77 1.04 5.62 -7.78
CA ALA A 77 1.67 6.15 -9.00
C ALA A 77 2.82 7.10 -8.67
N MET A 78 2.62 7.98 -7.68
CA MET A 78 3.67 8.89 -7.24
C MET A 78 4.86 8.14 -6.62
N LEU A 79 4.57 7.12 -5.83
CA LEU A 79 5.61 6.29 -5.23
C LEU A 79 6.40 5.50 -6.28
N LEU A 80 5.74 5.02 -7.32
CA LEU A 80 6.41 4.37 -8.45
C LEU A 80 7.42 5.32 -9.12
N GLY A 81 7.09 6.61 -9.21
CA GLY A 81 8.02 7.62 -9.72
C GLY A 81 9.29 7.76 -8.88
N LYS A 82 9.26 7.33 -7.62
CA LYS A 82 10.42 7.31 -6.74
C LYS A 82 11.12 5.94 -6.69
N ASN A 83 10.70 5.01 -7.53
CA ASN A 83 11.19 3.63 -7.52
C ASN A 83 10.84 2.89 -6.21
N VAL A 84 9.67 3.19 -5.66
CA VAL A 84 9.10 2.50 -4.51
C VAL A 84 8.01 1.57 -5.04
N ARG A 85 8.15 0.28 -4.78
CA ARG A 85 7.14 -0.70 -5.19
C ARG A 85 5.95 -0.61 -4.24
N SER A 86 4.75 -0.66 -4.80
CA SER A 86 3.52 -0.52 -4.01
C SER A 86 2.54 -1.63 -4.35
N LEU A 87 1.80 -2.08 -3.34
CA LEU A 87 0.76 -3.08 -3.53
C LEU A 87 -0.48 -2.71 -2.72
N ASN A 88 -1.63 -3.21 -3.18
CA ASN A 88 -2.88 -3.01 -2.46
C ASN A 88 -3.16 -4.16 -1.49
N PRO A 89 -4.10 -3.99 -0.56
CA PRO A 89 -4.43 -5.04 0.41
C PRO A 89 -4.96 -6.35 -0.19
N SER A 90 -5.43 -6.35 -1.43
CA SER A 90 -5.86 -7.59 -2.09
C SER A 90 -4.70 -8.36 -2.74
N GLY A 91 -3.46 -7.87 -2.60
CA GLY A 91 -2.29 -8.54 -3.11
C GLY A 91 -1.98 -8.26 -4.57
N LYS A 92 -2.44 -7.13 -5.09
CA LYS A 92 -2.08 -6.68 -6.44
C LYS A 92 -1.02 -5.61 -6.36
N GLU A 93 0.08 -5.83 -7.07
CA GLU A 93 1.12 -4.82 -7.16
C GLU A 93 0.74 -3.77 -8.21
N TYR A 94 0.95 -2.50 -7.87
CA TYR A 94 0.77 -1.40 -8.82
C TYR A 94 1.97 -1.36 -9.76
N ARG A 95 1.73 -1.59 -11.05
CA ARG A 95 2.77 -1.58 -12.07
C ARG A 95 2.52 -0.46 -13.06
N PRO A 96 3.56 0.18 -13.60
CA PRO A 96 3.38 1.28 -14.55
C PRO A 96 2.48 0.92 -15.73
N GLU A 97 2.64 -0.28 -16.27
CA GLU A 97 1.87 -0.75 -17.42
C GLU A 97 0.39 -1.01 -17.08
N LYS A 98 0.03 -1.13 -15.81
CA LYS A 98 -1.34 -1.39 -15.36
C LYS A 98 -2.04 -0.17 -14.80
N ILE A 99 -1.31 0.89 -14.48
CA ILE A 99 -1.90 2.07 -13.84
C ILE A 99 -2.93 2.72 -14.75
N ASP A 100 -2.63 2.88 -16.03
CA ASP A 100 -3.56 3.48 -16.99
C ASP A 100 -4.85 2.69 -17.08
N PHE A 101 -4.76 1.36 -17.11
CA PHE A 101 -5.93 0.50 -17.13
C PHE A 101 -6.77 0.63 -15.85
N MET A 102 -6.14 0.69 -14.69
CA MET A 102 -6.83 0.88 -13.42
C MET A 102 -7.52 2.23 -13.34
N LEU A 103 -6.91 3.26 -13.92
CA LEU A 103 -7.49 4.59 -14.06
C LEU A 103 -8.76 4.56 -14.90
N GLU A 104 -8.72 3.90 -16.05
CA GLU A 104 -9.86 3.78 -16.95
C GLU A 104 -11.03 3.04 -16.28
N GLU A 105 -10.75 1.96 -15.56
CA GLU A 105 -11.78 1.23 -14.80
C GLU A 105 -12.45 2.12 -13.76
N ARG A 106 -11.65 2.89 -13.03
CA ARG A 106 -12.18 3.81 -12.02
C ARG A 106 -13.06 4.88 -12.63
N GLU A 107 -12.64 5.45 -13.76
CA GLU A 107 -13.41 6.44 -14.50
C GLU A 107 -14.73 5.85 -14.97
N ALA A 108 -14.70 4.66 -15.54
CA ALA A 108 -15.90 3.98 -16.01
C ALA A 108 -16.89 3.71 -14.88
N ARG A 109 -16.40 3.28 -13.72
CA ARG A 109 -17.25 3.06 -12.53
C ARG A 109 -17.86 4.36 -12.00
N ALA A 110 -17.05 5.42 -11.95
CA ALA A 110 -17.54 6.73 -11.53
C ALA A 110 -18.61 7.27 -12.47
N LYS A 111 -18.39 7.12 -13.78
CA LYS A 111 -19.37 7.52 -14.80
C LYS A 111 -20.67 6.72 -14.66
N HIS A 112 -20.57 5.41 -14.45
CA HIS A 112 -21.73 4.53 -14.24
C HIS A 112 -22.54 4.99 -13.04
N ARG A 113 -21.90 5.28 -11.90
CA ARG A 113 -22.59 5.77 -10.70
C ARG A 113 -23.27 7.12 -10.93
N ARG A 114 -22.59 8.04 -11.65
CA ARG A 114 -23.16 9.37 -11.97
C ARG A 114 -24.41 9.26 -12.86
N SER A 115 -24.48 8.23 -13.71
CA SER A 115 -25.66 8.01 -14.56
C SER A 115 -26.79 7.24 -13.86
N GLY A 116 -26.71 7.05 -12.55
CA GLY A 116 -27.74 6.37 -11.75
C GLY A 116 -27.53 4.87 -11.61
N GLY A 117 -26.44 4.34 -12.13
CA GLY A 117 -26.10 2.93 -11.99
C GLY A 117 -25.57 2.61 -10.59
N ARG A 118 -25.59 1.34 -10.25
CA ARG A 118 -25.03 0.85 -8.98
C ARG A 118 -23.89 -0.11 -9.27
N THR A 119 -22.75 0.13 -8.63
CA THR A 119 -21.64 -0.82 -8.62
C THR A 119 -21.77 -1.71 -7.39
N LYS A 120 -21.29 -2.95 -7.50
CA LYS A 120 -21.19 -3.81 -6.31
C LYS A 120 -20.22 -3.16 -5.32
N GLY A 121 -20.60 -3.10 -4.04
CA GLY A 121 -19.70 -2.68 -2.99
C GLY A 121 -18.50 -3.61 -2.86
N PRO A 122 -17.47 -3.22 -2.09
CA PRO A 122 -16.31 -4.07 -1.88
C PRO A 122 -16.73 -5.40 -1.27
N LYS A 123 -16.18 -6.48 -1.78
CA LYS A 123 -16.42 -7.81 -1.20
C LYS A 123 -15.80 -7.88 0.18
N LYS A 124 -16.45 -8.63 1.07
CA LYS A 124 -15.86 -8.95 2.37
C LYS A 124 -14.51 -9.65 2.16
N ARG A 125 -13.50 -9.22 2.91
CA ARG A 125 -12.17 -9.81 2.85
C ARG A 125 -12.21 -11.27 3.31
N THR A 126 -11.49 -12.12 2.57
CA THR A 126 -11.43 -13.57 2.83
C THR A 126 -10.03 -14.00 3.22
N ASP A 127 -9.90 -15.25 3.72
CA ASP A 127 -8.60 -15.85 3.99
C ASP A 127 -7.77 -15.99 2.71
N GLU A 128 -8.42 -16.19 1.57
CA GLU A 128 -7.76 -16.23 0.26
C GLU A 128 -7.08 -14.90 -0.05
N ASP A 129 -7.74 -13.79 0.25
CA ASP A 129 -7.16 -12.45 0.08
C ASP A 129 -5.91 -12.28 0.95
N ASN A 130 -5.95 -12.77 2.18
CA ASN A 130 -4.82 -12.72 3.09
C ASN A 130 -3.65 -13.55 2.59
N LYS A 131 -3.94 -14.74 2.07
CA LYS A 131 -2.93 -15.63 1.51
C LYS A 131 -2.25 -14.99 0.30
N LYS A 132 -3.04 -14.43 -0.60
CA LYS A 132 -2.53 -13.76 -1.81
C LYS A 132 -1.66 -12.55 -1.44
N PHE A 133 -2.12 -11.73 -0.51
CA PHE A 133 -1.34 -10.58 -0.04
C PHE A 133 0.00 -11.04 0.56
N THR A 134 -0.03 -12.08 1.39
CA THR A 134 1.17 -12.62 2.02
C THR A 134 2.18 -13.09 0.98
N GLU A 135 1.72 -13.86 -0.01
CA GLU A 135 2.58 -14.38 -1.07
C GLU A 135 3.24 -13.28 -1.89
N ILE A 136 2.47 -12.26 -2.26
CA ILE A 136 2.99 -11.15 -3.07
C ILE A 136 3.95 -10.28 -2.26
N LEU A 137 3.60 -9.93 -1.04
CA LEU A 137 4.49 -9.13 -0.20
C LEU A 137 5.80 -9.86 0.08
N ASP A 138 5.72 -11.15 0.39
CA ASP A 138 6.90 -11.98 0.59
C ASP A 138 7.81 -11.99 -0.64
N LEU A 139 7.24 -12.16 -1.81
CA LEU A 139 7.98 -12.13 -3.08
C LEU A 139 8.68 -10.78 -3.29
N ILE A 140 7.95 -9.68 -3.09
CA ILE A 140 8.48 -8.33 -3.28
C ILE A 140 9.64 -8.08 -2.31
N ILE A 141 9.49 -8.46 -1.04
CA ILE A 141 10.56 -8.30 -0.04
C ILE A 141 11.81 -9.07 -0.49
N ARG A 142 11.66 -10.32 -0.91
CA ARG A 142 12.79 -11.14 -1.34
C ARG A 142 13.48 -10.55 -2.57
N GLU A 143 12.71 -10.05 -3.53
CA GLU A 143 13.27 -9.41 -4.72
C GLU A 143 14.04 -8.15 -4.37
N GLU A 144 13.49 -7.29 -3.50
CA GLU A 144 14.16 -6.06 -3.10
C GLU A 144 15.41 -6.31 -2.26
N LEU A 145 15.41 -7.35 -1.42
CA LEU A 145 16.59 -7.73 -0.65
C LEU A 145 17.70 -8.30 -1.54
N SER A 146 17.33 -8.94 -2.65
CA SER A 146 18.30 -9.51 -3.62
C SER A 146 18.90 -8.44 -4.54
N ASN A 147 18.19 -7.32 -4.72
CA ASN A 147 18.63 -6.20 -5.55
C ASN A 147 18.60 -4.90 -4.74
N PRO A 148 19.51 -4.75 -3.74
CA PRO A 148 19.49 -3.53 -2.95
C PRO A 148 19.79 -2.32 -3.84
N PRO A 149 19.20 -1.14 -3.52
CA PRO A 149 19.48 0.07 -4.29
C PRO A 149 20.96 0.41 -4.23
N ASP A 150 21.49 0.88 -5.35
CA ASP A 150 22.88 1.30 -5.41
C ASP A 150 23.17 2.36 -4.36
N LEU A 151 24.27 2.16 -3.63
CA LEU A 151 24.74 3.08 -2.59
C LEU A 151 25.54 4.26 -3.15
N ALA A 152 25.38 4.52 -4.44
CA ALA A 152 26.08 5.62 -5.11
C ALA A 152 25.54 6.97 -4.68
#